data_71ab9e33b939950a103493a7d544bc31
#
_entry.id   71ab9e33b939950a103493a7d544bc31
#
_cell.length_a   1.000
_cell.length_b   1.000
_cell.length_c   1.000
_cell.angle_alpha   90.00
_cell.angle_beta   90.00
_cell.angle_gamma   90.00
#
_symmetry.space_group_name_H-M   'P 1'
#
loop_
_entity.id
_entity.type
_entity.pdbx_description
1 polymer ?
#
loop_
_entity_poly.entity_id
_entity_poly.type
_entity_poly.pdbx_seq_one_letter_code
_entity_poly.pdbx_strand_id
1 'polypeptide(L)'
;MSLKDALTAERTRKLQAQEAALRPHEIAFAQLKALFHQIMKDQELRDSIHGEVELNGDELQIDPGPILIRASVDRAGDFHLTYEIKSASDPVIRTVEVKSVADIEQALARLLVQYEDID
;
A
#
# COMPACT_ATOMS: atom_id res chain seq x y z
N MET A 1 -14.01 -8.43 45.34
CA MET A 1 -13.17 -8.21 44.14
C MET A 1 -11.73 -8.13 44.57
N SER A 2 -10.88 -8.95 44.04
CA SER A 2 -9.45 -9.02 44.41
C SER A 2 -8.63 -8.13 43.47
N LEU A 3 -7.44 -7.75 43.91
CA LEU A 3 -6.48 -7.02 43.07
C LEU A 3 -6.14 -7.82 41.81
N LYS A 4 -6.09 -9.14 41.91
CA LYS A 4 -5.84 -10.03 40.77
C LYS A 4 -6.91 -9.86 39.67
N ASP A 5 -8.17 -9.81 40.07
CA ASP A 5 -9.28 -9.62 39.16
C ASP A 5 -9.23 -8.23 38.47
N ALA A 6 -8.88 -7.21 39.25
CA ALA A 6 -8.73 -5.85 38.71
C ALA A 6 -7.58 -5.75 37.70
N LEU A 7 -6.45 -6.41 38.00
CA LEU A 7 -5.31 -6.45 37.07
C LEU A 7 -5.65 -7.15 35.77
N THR A 8 -6.36 -8.27 35.83
CA THR A 8 -6.79 -9.02 34.67
C THR A 8 -7.71 -8.17 33.80
N ALA A 9 -8.67 -7.47 34.41
CA ALA A 9 -9.60 -6.59 33.70
C ALA A 9 -8.87 -5.43 33.00
N GLU A 10 -7.88 -4.82 33.67
CA GLU A 10 -7.11 -3.72 33.07
C GLU A 10 -6.22 -4.19 31.92
N ARG A 11 -5.60 -5.37 32.05
CA ARG A 11 -4.79 -5.94 30.97
C ARG A 11 -5.64 -6.27 29.75
N THR A 12 -6.83 -6.82 29.95
CA THR A 12 -7.77 -7.11 28.86
C THR A 12 -8.20 -5.82 28.16
N ARG A 13 -8.49 -4.78 28.92
CA ARG A 13 -8.87 -3.47 28.39
C ARG A 13 -7.74 -2.86 27.55
N LYS A 14 -6.48 -2.97 28.02
CA LYS A 14 -5.31 -2.48 27.31
C LYS A 14 -5.12 -3.20 25.98
N LEU A 15 -5.24 -4.54 25.99
CA LEU A 15 -5.14 -5.34 24.76
C LEU A 15 -6.21 -4.97 23.75
N GLN A 16 -7.46 -4.81 24.19
CA GLN A 16 -8.56 -4.40 23.32
C GLN A 16 -8.31 -3.02 22.72
N ALA A 17 -7.77 -2.08 23.49
CA ALA A 17 -7.44 -0.74 23.00
C ALA A 17 -6.33 -0.80 21.96
N GLN A 18 -5.30 -1.64 22.16
CA GLN A 18 -4.22 -1.84 21.21
C GLN A 18 -4.73 -2.46 19.90
N GLU A 19 -5.57 -3.47 19.99
CA GLU A 19 -6.19 -4.10 18.82
C GLU A 19 -7.05 -3.09 18.04
N ALA A 20 -7.85 -2.29 18.74
CA ALA A 20 -8.67 -1.25 18.12
C ALA A 20 -7.81 -0.21 17.40
N ALA A 21 -6.64 0.15 17.97
CA ALA A 21 -5.73 1.11 17.38
C ALA A 21 -5.04 0.57 16.11
N LEU A 22 -4.79 -0.75 16.03
CA LEU A 22 -4.16 -1.39 14.88
C LEU A 22 -5.16 -1.74 13.77
N ARG A 23 -6.44 -1.83 14.11
CA ARG A 23 -7.48 -2.28 13.18
C ARG A 23 -7.60 -1.46 11.90
N PRO A 24 -7.55 -0.11 11.92
CA PRO A 24 -7.59 0.66 10.69
C PRO A 24 -6.47 0.32 9.72
N HIS A 25 -5.25 0.14 10.23
CA HIS A 25 -4.11 -0.27 9.43
C HIS A 25 -4.32 -1.65 8.83
N GLU A 26 -4.78 -2.62 9.62
CA GLU A 26 -5.01 -3.99 9.16
C GLU A 26 -6.07 -4.05 8.04
N ILE A 27 -7.16 -3.30 8.19
CA ILE A 27 -8.23 -3.24 7.19
C ILE A 27 -7.70 -2.64 5.88
N ALA A 28 -7.01 -1.51 5.97
CA ALA A 28 -6.47 -0.83 4.81
C ALA A 28 -5.39 -1.68 4.12
N PHE A 29 -4.50 -2.29 4.89
CA PHE A 29 -3.46 -3.16 4.35
C PHE A 29 -4.05 -4.40 3.67
N ALA A 30 -5.12 -4.98 4.22
CA ALA A 30 -5.81 -6.10 3.59
C ALA A 30 -6.36 -5.73 2.21
N GLN A 31 -6.84 -4.50 2.05
CA GLN A 31 -7.31 -4.00 0.75
C GLN A 31 -6.15 -3.85 -0.24
N LEU A 32 -5.02 -3.32 0.21
CA LEU A 32 -3.82 -3.18 -0.62
C LEU A 32 -3.27 -4.53 -1.04
N LYS A 33 -3.25 -5.49 -0.11
CA LYS A 33 -2.83 -6.86 -0.36
C LYS A 33 -3.75 -7.56 -1.37
N ALA A 34 -5.07 -7.31 -1.27
CA ALA A 34 -6.05 -7.84 -2.22
C ALA A 34 -5.80 -7.29 -3.64
N LEU A 35 -5.45 -6.01 -3.75
CA LEU A 35 -5.07 -5.42 -5.03
C LEU A 35 -3.83 -6.11 -5.61
N PHE A 36 -2.81 -6.35 -4.78
CA PHE A 36 -1.62 -7.07 -5.20
C PHE A 36 -1.96 -8.47 -5.73
N HIS A 37 -2.78 -9.22 -5.01
CA HIS A 37 -3.19 -10.57 -5.44
C HIS A 37 -4.03 -10.54 -6.72
N GLN A 38 -4.87 -9.53 -6.89
CA GLN A 38 -5.66 -9.33 -8.10
C GLN A 38 -4.75 -9.11 -9.31
N ILE A 39 -3.72 -8.28 -9.16
CA ILE A 39 -2.74 -8.03 -10.22
C ILE A 39 -1.98 -9.32 -10.56
N MET A 40 -1.55 -10.07 -9.54
CA MET A 40 -0.76 -11.29 -9.75
C MET A 40 -1.57 -12.42 -10.39
N LYS A 41 -2.88 -12.46 -10.19
CA LYS A 41 -3.75 -13.48 -10.79
C LYS A 41 -4.14 -13.17 -12.23
N ASP A 42 -4.11 -11.91 -12.62
CA ASP A 42 -4.51 -11.47 -13.95
C ASP A 42 -3.28 -11.37 -14.85
N GLN A 43 -3.06 -12.41 -15.67
CA GLN A 43 -1.90 -12.46 -16.55
C GLN A 43 -1.91 -11.33 -17.57
N GLU A 44 -3.07 -10.97 -18.08
CA GLU A 44 -3.24 -9.90 -19.04
C GLU A 44 -2.81 -8.55 -18.43
N LEU A 45 -3.20 -8.31 -17.17
CA LEU A 45 -2.81 -7.12 -16.44
C LEU A 45 -1.32 -7.10 -16.13
N ARG A 46 -0.76 -8.24 -15.72
CA ARG A 46 0.69 -8.36 -15.47
C ARG A 46 1.50 -8.08 -16.74
N ASP A 47 1.06 -8.62 -17.86
CA ASP A 47 1.72 -8.38 -19.16
C ASP A 47 1.64 -6.91 -19.56
N SER A 48 0.56 -6.23 -19.22
CA SER A 48 0.36 -4.80 -19.50
C SER A 48 1.30 -3.92 -18.70
N ILE A 49 1.74 -4.35 -17.52
CA ILE A 49 2.63 -3.57 -16.66
C ILE A 49 4.06 -3.55 -17.20
N HIS A 50 4.49 -4.59 -17.92
CA HIS A 50 5.84 -4.72 -18.49
C HIS A 50 6.96 -4.57 -17.46
N GLY A 51 6.75 -5.07 -16.25
CA GLY A 51 7.73 -4.92 -15.19
C GLY A 51 7.46 -5.83 -14.02
N GLU A 52 8.06 -5.50 -12.88
CA GLU A 52 7.94 -6.28 -11.66
C GLU A 52 6.91 -5.68 -10.72
N VAL A 53 6.18 -6.57 -10.05
CA VAL A 53 5.21 -6.20 -9.01
C VAL A 53 5.56 -7.01 -7.77
N GLU A 54 5.80 -6.32 -6.66
CA GLU A 54 6.21 -6.94 -5.40
C GLU A 54 5.42 -6.36 -4.23
N LEU A 55 5.23 -7.18 -3.20
CA LEU A 55 4.68 -6.74 -1.92
C LEU A 55 5.75 -6.97 -0.86
N ASN A 56 6.38 -5.90 -0.40
CA ASN A 56 7.45 -5.92 0.60
C ASN A 56 6.93 -5.34 1.91
N GLY A 57 6.69 -6.21 2.91
CA GLY A 57 6.10 -5.77 4.16
C GLY A 57 4.71 -5.21 3.92
N ASP A 58 4.51 -3.93 4.24
CA ASP A 58 3.24 -3.21 4.07
C ASP A 58 3.28 -2.24 2.87
N GLU A 59 4.22 -2.43 1.96
CA GLU A 59 4.39 -1.58 0.77
C GLU A 59 4.26 -2.40 -0.51
N LEU A 60 3.40 -1.93 -1.42
CA LEU A 60 3.25 -2.47 -2.76
C LEU A 60 4.17 -1.69 -3.71
N GLN A 61 5.06 -2.39 -4.40
CA GLN A 61 5.99 -1.79 -5.36
C GLN A 61 5.68 -2.28 -6.77
N ILE A 62 5.59 -1.35 -7.71
CA ILE A 62 5.38 -1.62 -9.12
C ILE A 62 6.48 -0.92 -9.91
N ASP A 63 7.27 -1.71 -10.65
CA ASP A 63 8.43 -1.22 -11.39
C ASP A 63 8.25 -1.53 -12.88
N PRO A 64 7.61 -0.63 -13.65
CA PRO A 64 7.47 -0.81 -15.11
C PRO A 64 8.74 -0.46 -15.90
N GLY A 65 9.79 0.03 -15.24
CA GLY A 65 11.06 0.41 -15.87
C GLY A 65 11.40 1.87 -15.71
N PRO A 66 10.68 2.79 -16.38
CA PRO A 66 10.99 4.23 -16.31
C PRO A 66 10.71 4.87 -14.95
N ILE A 67 9.78 4.30 -14.20
CA ILE A 67 9.40 4.81 -12.87
C ILE A 67 9.32 3.65 -11.88
N LEU A 68 9.39 3.98 -10.59
CA LEU A 68 9.13 3.05 -9.51
C LEU A 68 7.97 3.59 -8.68
N ILE A 69 6.88 2.84 -8.61
CA ILE A 69 5.67 3.24 -7.89
C ILE A 69 5.61 2.50 -6.56
N ARG A 70 5.33 3.23 -5.47
CA ARG A 70 5.20 2.66 -4.14
C ARG A 70 3.87 3.07 -3.52
N ALA A 71 3.10 2.09 -3.08
CA ALA A 71 1.85 2.32 -2.36
C ALA A 71 1.95 1.68 -0.99
N SER A 72 1.60 2.40 0.05
CA SER A 72 1.70 1.94 1.43
C SER A 72 0.52 2.41 2.27
N VAL A 73 0.44 1.88 3.49
CA VAL A 73 -0.60 2.24 4.47
C VAL A 73 0.09 2.62 5.76
N ASP A 74 -0.27 3.76 6.34
CA ASP A 74 0.27 4.17 7.63
C ASP A 74 -0.51 3.55 8.80
N ARG A 75 -0.10 3.86 10.03
CA ARG A 75 -0.74 3.30 11.24
C ARG A 75 -2.19 3.73 11.41
N ALA A 76 -2.55 4.90 10.89
CA ALA A 76 -3.91 5.40 10.95
C ALA A 76 -4.82 4.76 9.90
N GLY A 77 -4.26 3.95 8.98
CA GLY A 77 -5.01 3.33 7.91
C GLY A 77 -5.14 4.19 6.66
N ASP A 78 -4.35 5.26 6.58
CA ASP A 78 -4.35 6.13 5.41
C ASP A 78 -3.40 5.60 4.34
N PHE A 79 -3.82 5.70 3.08
CA PHE A 79 -3.03 5.26 1.95
C PHE A 79 -2.06 6.35 1.49
N HIS A 80 -0.88 5.93 1.07
CA HIS A 80 0.15 6.80 0.51
C HIS A 80 0.64 6.23 -0.80
N LEU A 81 0.75 7.08 -1.82
CA LEU A 81 1.25 6.69 -3.13
C LEU A 81 2.33 7.67 -3.56
N THR A 82 3.50 7.14 -3.88
CA THR A 82 4.62 7.92 -4.42
C THR A 82 5.16 7.22 -5.64
N TYR A 83 5.81 7.99 -6.53
CA TYR A 83 6.56 7.40 -7.62
C TYR A 83 7.86 8.17 -7.84
N GLU A 84 8.88 7.42 -8.27
CA GLU A 84 10.20 7.96 -8.55
C GLU A 84 10.48 7.86 -10.04
N ILE A 85 10.92 8.94 -10.66
CA ILE A 85 11.31 8.95 -12.07
C ILE A 85 12.78 8.56 -12.15
N LYS A 86 13.05 7.37 -12.70
CA LYS A 86 14.41 6.79 -12.73
C LYS A 86 15.30 7.41 -13.81
N SER A 87 14.71 7.92 -14.87
CA SER A 87 15.46 8.47 -16.01
C SER A 87 16.05 9.85 -15.76
N ALA A 88 15.68 10.50 -14.67
CA ALA A 88 16.23 11.80 -14.29
C ALA A 88 17.64 11.64 -13.75
N SER A 89 18.54 12.59 -14.06
CA SER A 89 19.90 12.61 -13.50
C SER A 89 19.87 12.73 -11.98
N ASP A 90 18.86 13.42 -11.44
CA ASP A 90 18.54 13.42 -10.02
C ASP A 90 17.20 12.73 -9.82
N PRO A 91 17.09 11.72 -8.94
CA PRO A 91 15.82 11.06 -8.68
C PRO A 91 14.78 12.05 -8.20
N VAL A 92 13.64 12.10 -8.89
CA VAL A 92 12.51 12.96 -8.51
C VAL A 92 11.42 12.07 -7.96
N ILE A 93 11.10 12.26 -6.67
CA ILE A 93 10.01 11.53 -6.01
C ILE A 93 8.80 12.45 -5.96
N ARG A 94 7.67 11.97 -6.46
CA ARG A 94 6.41 12.71 -6.45
C ARG A 94 5.36 11.96 -5.66
N THR A 95 4.54 12.70 -4.94
CA THR A 95 3.44 12.15 -4.14
C THR A 95 2.13 12.35 -4.88
N VAL A 96 1.30 11.31 -4.91
CA VAL A 96 -0.05 11.36 -5.46
C VAL A 96 -1.04 11.24 -4.29
N GLU A 97 -2.00 12.13 -4.23
CA GLU A 97 -3.02 12.09 -3.19
C GLU A 97 -4.01 10.97 -3.49
N VAL A 98 -4.13 10.01 -2.57
CA VAL A 98 -5.04 8.87 -2.67
C VAL A 98 -5.73 8.67 -1.33
N LYS A 99 -7.02 8.34 -1.34
CA LYS A 99 -7.82 8.12 -0.14
C LYS A 99 -8.37 6.70 -0.05
N SER A 100 -8.29 5.95 -1.14
CA SER A 100 -8.85 4.60 -1.21
C SER A 100 -8.04 3.76 -2.20
N VAL A 101 -8.28 2.45 -2.20
CA VAL A 101 -7.69 1.55 -3.19
C VAL A 101 -8.17 1.91 -4.60
N ALA A 102 -9.42 2.35 -4.74
CA ALA A 102 -9.93 2.81 -6.04
C ALA A 102 -9.11 3.99 -6.58
N ASP A 103 -8.74 4.94 -5.72
CA ASP A 103 -7.87 6.06 -6.10
C ASP A 103 -6.48 5.55 -6.53
N ILE A 104 -5.95 4.55 -5.82
CA ILE A 104 -4.66 3.93 -6.16
C ILE A 104 -4.76 3.28 -7.55
N GLU A 105 -5.81 2.52 -7.81
CA GLU A 105 -6.01 1.87 -9.11
C GLU A 105 -6.06 2.88 -10.25
N GLN A 106 -6.78 3.98 -10.06
CA GLN A 106 -6.86 5.05 -11.06
C GLN A 106 -5.50 5.72 -11.28
N ALA A 107 -4.77 6.00 -10.20
CA ALA A 107 -3.44 6.60 -10.27
C ALA A 107 -2.45 5.66 -10.97
N LEU A 108 -2.49 4.36 -10.67
CA LEU A 108 -1.65 3.36 -11.32
C LEU A 108 -1.92 3.30 -12.81
N ALA A 109 -3.19 3.26 -13.22
CA ALA A 109 -3.56 3.24 -14.63
C ALA A 109 -3.03 4.47 -15.36
N ARG A 110 -3.19 5.64 -14.77
CA ARG A 110 -2.72 6.91 -15.35
C ARG A 110 -1.20 6.93 -15.48
N LEU A 111 -0.47 6.52 -14.42
CA LEU A 111 1.00 6.51 -14.44
C LEU A 111 1.55 5.48 -15.42
N LEU A 112 0.97 4.30 -15.46
CA LEU A 112 1.41 3.25 -16.39
C LEU A 112 1.25 3.68 -17.85
N VAL A 113 0.13 4.33 -18.18
CA VAL A 113 -0.10 4.84 -19.53
C VAL A 113 0.82 6.02 -19.84
N GLN A 114 1.00 6.92 -18.89
CA GLN A 114 1.83 8.12 -19.08
C GLN A 114 3.28 7.78 -19.40
N TYR A 115 3.81 6.72 -18.80
CA TYR A 115 5.23 6.34 -18.94
C TYR A 115 5.46 5.09 -19.79
N GLU A 116 4.44 4.52 -20.43
CA GLU A 116 4.59 3.28 -21.19
C GLU A 116 5.45 3.42 -22.45
N ASP A 117 5.53 4.59 -23.03
CA ASP A 117 6.28 4.85 -24.25
C ASP A 117 7.68 5.42 -23.98
N ILE A 118 8.10 5.47 -22.74
CA ILE A 118 9.42 5.98 -22.35
C ILE A 118 10.37 4.80 -22.15
N ASP A 119 11.32 4.71 -23.04
CA ASP A 119 12.39 3.70 -22.97
C ASP A 119 13.68 4.27 -22.34
#